data_ee9f9311e59de40f96d21c93a6c50977
#
_entry.id   ee9f9311e59de40f96d21c93a6c50977
#
_cell.length_a   1.000
_cell.length_b   1.000
_cell.length_c   1.000
_cell.angle_alpha   90.00
_cell.angle_beta   90.00
_cell.angle_gamma   90.00
#
_symmetry.space_group_name_H-M   'P 1'
#
loop_
_entity.id
_entity.type
_entity.pdbx_description
1 polymer ?
#
loop_
_entity_poly.entity_id
_entity_poly.type
_entity_poly.pdbx_seq_one_letter_code
_entity_poly.pdbx_strand_id
1 'polypeptide(L)'
;MSSVIIVCGVSGSGKSTIARALAERLSARFVEGDEHHPKSNVEKMASGHPLTDDDRTAWLASICKDLAIHKDKVNILACSALTPYVQSFLKERLEDRICWVKLEISEETANARMNARMEAQSHFMPSSLLQSQFEAWHPPASGLTISSEQPVAYIIDGIAGFLGITQNS
;
A
#
# COMPACT_ATOMS: atom_id res chain seq x y z
N MET A 1 14.17 -4.55 -14.74
CA MET A 1 12.95 -3.74 -14.51
C MET A 1 12.20 -4.31 -13.32
N SER A 2 11.80 -3.48 -12.39
CA SER A 2 11.02 -3.94 -11.24
C SER A 2 9.67 -4.47 -11.70
N SER A 3 9.34 -5.70 -11.32
CA SER A 3 8.07 -6.35 -11.69
C SER A 3 6.97 -6.16 -10.65
N VAL A 4 7.33 -5.61 -9.49
CA VAL A 4 6.40 -5.30 -8.39
C VAL A 4 6.61 -3.86 -7.94
N ILE A 5 5.61 -3.03 -8.11
CA ILE A 5 5.59 -1.67 -7.59
C ILE A 5 4.67 -1.67 -6.37
N ILE A 6 5.21 -1.35 -5.20
CA ILE A 6 4.46 -1.34 -3.94
C ILE A 6 4.13 0.09 -3.57
N VAL A 7 2.84 0.42 -3.60
CA VAL A 7 2.32 1.69 -3.11
C VAL A 7 1.97 1.52 -1.63
N CYS A 8 2.74 2.15 -0.77
CA CYS A 8 2.67 1.96 0.68
C CYS A 8 2.43 3.27 1.45
N GLY A 9 2.01 3.15 2.68
CA GLY A 9 1.68 4.23 3.59
C GLY A 9 0.58 3.85 4.58
N VAL A 10 0.20 4.80 5.42
CA VAL A 10 -0.86 4.61 6.42
C VAL A 10 -2.25 4.55 5.79
N SER A 11 -3.24 4.11 6.56
CA SER A 11 -4.66 4.20 6.16
C SER A 11 -5.07 5.63 5.86
N GLY A 12 -5.90 5.83 4.86
CA GLY A 12 -6.32 7.16 4.40
C GLY A 12 -5.30 7.85 3.48
N SER A 13 -4.12 7.29 3.24
CA SER A 13 -3.13 7.86 2.32
C SER A 13 -3.49 7.71 0.84
N GLY A 14 -4.49 6.89 0.51
CA GLY A 14 -4.95 6.71 -0.88
C GLY A 14 -4.21 5.63 -1.66
N LYS A 15 -3.58 4.67 -0.98
CA LYS A 15 -2.82 3.57 -1.61
C LYS A 15 -3.60 2.86 -2.71
N SER A 16 -4.81 2.41 -2.42
CA SER A 16 -5.63 1.64 -3.38
C SER A 16 -6.04 2.50 -4.57
N THR A 17 -6.41 3.75 -4.35
CA THR A 17 -6.75 4.70 -5.41
C THR A 17 -5.56 4.95 -6.34
N ILE A 18 -4.39 5.24 -5.77
CA ILE A 18 -3.16 5.49 -6.53
C ILE A 18 -2.67 4.23 -7.23
N ALA A 19 -2.65 3.09 -6.54
CA ALA A 19 -2.20 1.83 -7.13
C ALA A 19 -3.09 1.40 -8.30
N ARG A 20 -4.40 1.56 -8.18
CA ARG A 20 -5.35 1.25 -9.25
C ARG A 20 -5.16 2.17 -10.46
N ALA A 21 -5.08 3.48 -10.25
CA ALA A 21 -4.83 4.44 -11.31
C ALA A 21 -3.47 4.22 -12.01
N LEU A 22 -2.44 3.87 -11.24
CA LEU A 22 -1.14 3.53 -11.78
C LEU A 22 -1.19 2.24 -12.62
N ALA A 23 -1.91 1.22 -12.15
CA ALA A 23 -2.09 -0.03 -12.90
C ALA A 23 -2.78 0.22 -14.25
N GLU A 24 -3.82 1.04 -14.28
CA GLU A 24 -4.48 1.45 -15.52
C GLU A 24 -3.52 2.18 -16.45
N ARG A 25 -2.76 3.14 -15.92
CA ARG A 25 -1.79 3.94 -16.68
C ARG A 25 -0.69 3.08 -17.32
N LEU A 26 -0.26 2.03 -16.65
CA LEU A 26 0.84 1.15 -17.09
C LEU A 26 0.37 -0.14 -17.76
N SER A 27 -0.94 -0.34 -17.92
CA SER A 27 -1.52 -1.63 -18.35
C SER A 27 -1.00 -2.79 -17.50
N ALA A 28 -0.85 -2.55 -16.20
CA ALA A 28 -0.32 -3.49 -15.23
C ALA A 28 -1.44 -4.14 -14.40
N ARG A 29 -1.10 -5.19 -13.67
CA ARG A 29 -2.04 -5.86 -12.78
C ARG A 29 -2.12 -5.14 -11.44
N PHE A 30 -3.32 -4.79 -10.99
CA PHE A 30 -3.58 -4.26 -9.66
C PHE A 30 -3.78 -5.39 -8.64
N VAL A 31 -3.16 -5.25 -7.47
CA VAL A 31 -3.31 -6.17 -6.34
C VAL A 31 -3.66 -5.37 -5.08
N GLU A 32 -4.80 -5.69 -4.48
CA GLU A 32 -5.20 -5.11 -3.20
C GLU A 32 -4.67 -5.96 -2.04
N GLY A 33 -3.66 -5.44 -1.33
CA GLY A 33 -3.05 -6.16 -0.22
C GLY A 33 -4.02 -6.50 0.91
N ASP A 34 -4.97 -5.61 1.19
CA ASP A 34 -5.95 -5.81 2.26
C ASP A 34 -6.88 -7.03 2.04
N GLU A 35 -7.14 -7.40 0.79
CA GLU A 35 -7.95 -8.58 0.46
C GLU A 35 -7.27 -9.91 0.81
N HIS A 36 -5.97 -9.89 1.08
CA HIS A 36 -5.21 -11.07 1.48
C HIS A 36 -5.20 -11.34 2.99
N HIS A 37 -5.80 -10.47 3.80
CA HIS A 37 -5.90 -10.69 5.23
C HIS A 37 -6.80 -11.89 5.56
N PRO A 38 -6.34 -12.81 6.46
CA PRO A 38 -7.24 -13.81 7.04
C PRO A 38 -8.39 -13.13 7.79
N LYS A 39 -9.52 -13.81 7.90
CA LYS A 39 -10.69 -13.31 8.61
C LYS A 39 -10.37 -12.87 10.05
N SER A 40 -9.51 -13.61 10.75
CA SER A 40 -9.07 -13.27 12.11
C SER A 40 -8.38 -11.92 12.19
N ASN A 41 -7.59 -11.54 11.17
CA ASN A 41 -6.96 -10.23 11.11
C ASN A 41 -7.99 -9.11 10.89
N VAL A 42 -8.95 -9.34 10.01
CA VAL A 42 -10.04 -8.38 9.74
C VAL A 42 -10.86 -8.14 11.01
N GLU A 43 -11.23 -9.19 11.73
CA GLU A 43 -11.96 -9.10 12.98
C GLU A 43 -11.17 -8.37 14.08
N LYS A 44 -9.88 -8.65 14.19
CA LYS A 44 -8.98 -7.98 15.14
C LYS A 44 -8.87 -6.49 14.90
N MET A 45 -8.67 -6.07 13.64
CA MET A 45 -8.63 -4.65 13.26
C MET A 45 -9.99 -3.97 13.48
N ALA A 46 -11.08 -4.62 13.14
CA ALA A 46 -12.43 -4.10 13.36
C ALA A 46 -12.76 -3.88 14.85
N SER A 47 -12.15 -4.66 15.74
CA SER A 47 -12.27 -4.50 17.19
C SER A 47 -11.37 -3.43 17.80
N GLY A 48 -10.58 -2.72 16.97
CA GLY A 48 -9.71 -1.63 17.41
C GLY A 48 -8.31 -2.07 17.88
N HIS A 49 -7.91 -3.31 17.61
CA HIS A 49 -6.60 -3.84 17.99
C HIS A 49 -5.64 -3.84 16.79
N PRO A 50 -4.40 -3.34 16.97
CA PRO A 50 -3.37 -3.43 15.93
C PRO A 50 -2.92 -4.88 15.73
N LEU A 51 -2.50 -5.22 14.50
CA LEU A 51 -1.92 -6.51 14.19
C LEU A 51 -0.48 -6.61 14.73
N THR A 52 -0.13 -7.79 15.21
CA THR A 52 1.26 -8.16 15.53
C THR A 52 1.98 -8.67 14.29
N ASP A 53 3.30 -8.85 14.37
CA ASP A 53 4.07 -9.45 13.27
C ASP A 53 3.64 -10.89 12.98
N ASP A 54 3.29 -11.66 14.01
CA ASP A 54 2.74 -13.01 13.84
C ASP A 54 1.41 -12.99 13.08
N ASP A 55 0.53 -12.06 13.37
CA ASP A 55 -0.73 -11.88 12.63
C ASP A 55 -0.50 -11.58 11.15
N ARG A 56 0.59 -10.89 10.83
CA ARG A 56 0.92 -10.48 9.45
C ARG A 56 1.54 -11.59 8.62
N THR A 57 2.09 -12.63 9.22
CA THR A 57 2.84 -13.68 8.49
C THR A 57 1.96 -14.38 7.45
N ALA A 58 0.77 -14.82 7.80
CA ALA A 58 -0.14 -15.48 6.86
C ALA A 58 -0.63 -14.53 5.74
N TRP A 59 -0.89 -13.29 6.08
CA TRP A 59 -1.24 -12.23 5.14
C TRP A 59 -0.14 -11.99 4.10
N LEU A 60 1.10 -11.82 4.54
CA LEU A 60 2.25 -11.58 3.67
C LEU A 60 2.55 -12.81 2.79
N ALA A 61 2.43 -14.02 3.35
CA ALA A 61 2.60 -15.25 2.58
C ALA A 61 1.57 -15.37 1.46
N SER A 62 0.32 -15.00 1.70
CA SER A 62 -0.74 -14.96 0.69
C SER A 62 -0.43 -13.97 -0.43
N ILE A 63 0.01 -12.76 -0.10
CA ILE A 63 0.43 -11.75 -1.09
C ILE A 63 1.58 -12.27 -1.95
N CYS A 64 2.63 -12.79 -1.32
CA CYS A 64 3.81 -13.27 -2.05
C CYS A 64 3.48 -14.44 -2.96
N LYS A 65 2.60 -15.35 -2.54
CA LYS A 65 2.12 -16.47 -3.37
C LYS A 65 1.39 -15.97 -4.61
N ASP A 66 0.50 -15.00 -4.46
CA ASP A 66 -0.23 -14.41 -5.60
C ASP A 66 0.71 -13.70 -6.58
N LEU A 67 1.65 -12.92 -6.08
CA LEU A 67 2.65 -12.25 -6.91
C LEU A 67 3.58 -13.23 -7.63
N ALA A 68 3.92 -14.36 -7.00
CA ALA A 68 4.76 -15.38 -7.61
C ALA A 68 4.06 -16.11 -8.78
N ILE A 69 2.75 -16.33 -8.67
CA ILE A 69 1.94 -16.92 -9.76
C ILE A 69 1.91 -15.99 -10.98
N HIS A 70 1.95 -14.68 -10.77
CA HIS A 70 1.86 -13.66 -11.82
C HIS A 70 3.19 -12.92 -12.06
N LYS A 71 4.31 -13.59 -11.84
CA LYS A 71 5.65 -12.99 -11.97
C LYS A 71 6.03 -12.52 -13.38
N ASP A 72 5.32 -13.00 -14.38
CA ASP A 72 5.45 -12.61 -15.80
C ASP A 72 4.83 -11.24 -16.10
N LYS A 73 4.07 -10.68 -15.17
CA LYS A 73 3.40 -9.39 -15.30
C LYS A 73 4.03 -8.33 -14.40
N VAL A 74 3.84 -7.07 -14.76
CA VAL A 74 4.06 -5.96 -13.84
C VAL A 74 2.88 -5.91 -12.88
N ASN A 75 3.16 -5.96 -11.58
CA ASN A 75 2.15 -5.93 -10.53
C ASN A 75 2.24 -4.62 -9.73
N ILE A 76 1.13 -3.97 -9.53
CA ILE A 76 1.01 -2.78 -8.67
C ILE A 76 0.28 -3.23 -7.40
N LEU A 77 1.01 -3.31 -6.30
CA LEU A 77 0.50 -3.75 -5.01
C LEU A 77 0.19 -2.55 -4.12
N ALA A 78 -1.05 -2.42 -3.66
CA ALA A 78 -1.40 -1.55 -2.56
C ALA A 78 -1.22 -2.32 -1.25
N CYS A 79 -0.26 -1.90 -0.42
CA CYS A 79 0.06 -2.57 0.83
C CYS A 79 0.61 -1.56 1.83
N SER A 80 0.10 -1.55 3.06
CA SER A 80 0.55 -0.61 4.09
C SER A 80 2.06 -0.67 4.34
N ALA A 81 2.64 -1.86 4.41
CA ALA A 81 4.08 -2.11 4.57
C ALA A 81 4.75 -1.21 5.62
N LEU A 82 4.08 -1.01 6.77
CA LEU A 82 4.43 0.03 7.75
C LEU A 82 5.74 -0.23 8.49
N THR A 83 6.07 -1.50 8.73
CA THR A 83 7.17 -1.88 9.61
C THR A 83 8.35 -2.48 8.86
N PRO A 84 9.57 -2.39 9.41
CA PRO A 84 10.74 -3.08 8.85
C PRO A 84 10.54 -4.59 8.68
N TYR A 85 9.81 -5.23 9.58
CA TYR A 85 9.48 -6.66 9.46
C TYR A 85 8.72 -6.97 8.17
N VAL A 86 7.64 -6.25 7.89
CA VAL A 86 6.84 -6.43 6.67
C VAL A 86 7.67 -6.16 5.41
N GLN A 87 8.44 -5.09 5.43
CA GLN A 87 9.31 -4.71 4.31
C GLN A 87 10.38 -5.76 4.04
N SER A 88 11.03 -6.29 5.08
CA SER A 88 12.04 -7.34 4.96
C SER A 88 11.43 -8.64 4.44
N PHE A 89 10.27 -9.03 4.94
CA PHE A 89 9.55 -10.21 4.46
C PHE A 89 9.27 -10.13 2.95
N LEU A 90 8.77 -8.99 2.47
CA LEU A 90 8.51 -8.78 1.06
C LEU A 90 9.81 -8.80 0.23
N LYS A 91 10.87 -8.13 0.71
CA LYS A 91 12.19 -8.12 0.04
C LYS A 91 12.78 -9.52 -0.12
N GLU A 92 12.75 -10.31 0.93
CA GLU A 92 13.31 -11.68 0.92
C GLU A 92 12.57 -12.60 -0.07
N ARG A 93 11.27 -12.41 -0.23
CA ARG A 93 10.45 -13.25 -1.11
C ARG A 93 10.37 -12.75 -2.55
N LEU A 94 10.46 -11.45 -2.77
CA LEU A 94 10.31 -10.83 -4.09
C LEU A 94 11.65 -10.40 -4.69
N GLU A 95 12.74 -10.51 -3.94
CA GLU A 95 14.10 -10.18 -4.36
C GLU A 95 14.22 -8.73 -4.88
N ASP A 96 15.09 -8.48 -5.84
CA ASP A 96 15.33 -7.13 -6.41
C ASP A 96 14.22 -6.64 -7.36
N ARG A 97 13.04 -7.27 -7.31
CA ARG A 97 11.90 -6.93 -8.18
C ARG A 97 11.04 -5.78 -7.67
N ILE A 98 11.33 -5.28 -6.47
CA ILE A 98 10.49 -4.27 -5.80
C ILE A 98 10.93 -2.85 -6.14
N CYS A 99 9.94 -2.02 -6.49
CA CYS A 99 10.03 -0.57 -6.45
C CYS A 99 9.05 -0.02 -5.41
N TRP A 100 9.55 0.75 -4.45
CA TRP A 100 8.72 1.35 -3.41
C TRP A 100 8.20 2.72 -3.82
N VAL A 101 6.89 2.93 -3.66
CA VAL A 101 6.24 4.23 -3.77
C VAL A 101 5.60 4.54 -2.42
N LYS A 102 6.19 5.49 -1.71
CA LYS A 102 5.79 5.86 -0.35
C LYS A 102 4.90 7.09 -0.40
N LEU A 103 3.65 6.94 0.05
CA LEU A 103 2.70 8.04 0.13
C LEU A 103 2.83 8.73 1.48
N GLU A 104 3.18 10.02 1.46
CA GLU A 104 3.17 10.88 2.63
C GLU A 104 1.82 11.59 2.78
N ILE A 105 1.34 11.66 4.01
CA ILE A 105 0.09 12.34 4.36
C ILE A 105 0.19 12.85 5.79
N SER A 106 -0.41 14.01 6.07
CA SER A 106 -0.58 14.48 7.44
C SER A 106 -1.61 13.63 8.20
N GLU A 107 -1.45 13.52 9.51
CA GLU A 107 -2.40 12.82 10.37
C GLU A 107 -3.80 13.45 10.27
N GLU A 108 -3.88 14.78 10.23
CA GLU A 108 -5.12 15.53 10.05
C GLU A 108 -5.85 15.14 8.76
N THR A 109 -5.16 15.13 7.62
CA THR A 109 -5.76 14.77 6.34
C THR A 109 -6.16 13.29 6.30
N ALA A 110 -5.35 12.40 6.85
CA ALA A 110 -5.66 10.97 6.95
C ALA A 110 -6.91 10.73 7.79
N ASN A 111 -7.04 11.40 8.95
CA ASN A 111 -8.24 11.35 9.78
C ASN A 111 -9.48 11.87 9.04
N ALA A 112 -9.38 13.00 8.34
CA ALA A 112 -10.49 13.55 7.57
C ALA A 112 -10.97 12.60 6.47
N ARG A 113 -10.03 11.97 5.74
CA ARG A 113 -10.34 10.97 4.69
C ARG A 113 -10.97 9.71 5.26
N MET A 114 -10.48 9.23 6.41
CA MET A 114 -11.05 8.06 7.08
C MET A 114 -12.46 8.33 7.59
N ASN A 115 -12.73 9.50 8.17
CA ASN A 115 -14.06 9.89 8.64
C ASN A 115 -15.05 10.01 7.46
N ALA A 116 -14.65 10.63 6.35
CA ALA A 116 -15.48 10.71 5.15
C ALA A 116 -15.82 9.31 4.58
N ARG A 117 -14.87 8.38 4.61
CA ARG A 117 -15.09 6.99 4.19
C ARG A 117 -16.04 6.25 5.12
N MET A 118 -15.97 6.49 6.43
CA MET A 118 -16.88 5.91 7.42
C MET A 118 -18.32 6.37 7.22
N GLU A 119 -18.53 7.64 6.88
CA GLU A 119 -19.86 8.19 6.58
C GLU A 119 -20.45 7.62 5.29
N ALA A 120 -19.60 7.32 4.28
CA ALA A 120 -20.03 6.82 2.97
C ALA A 120 -20.15 5.29 2.90
N GLN A 121 -19.47 4.55 3.72
CA GLN A 121 -19.39 3.08 3.71
C GLN A 121 -19.35 2.55 5.14
N SER A 122 -20.03 1.43 5.39
CA SER A 122 -20.07 0.75 6.69
C SER A 122 -18.73 0.11 7.14
N HIS A 123 -17.60 0.51 6.57
CA HIS A 123 -16.29 0.06 6.99
C HIS A 123 -15.73 0.97 8.07
N PHE A 124 -15.64 0.42 9.27
CA PHE A 124 -15.16 1.13 10.44
C PHE A 124 -13.70 0.76 10.74
N MET A 125 -12.82 1.77 10.71
CA MET A 125 -11.51 1.69 11.36
C MET A 125 -11.50 2.70 12.52
N PRO A 126 -11.32 2.25 13.77
CA PRO A 126 -11.20 3.18 14.90
C PRO A 126 -10.02 4.15 14.71
N SER A 127 -10.19 5.39 15.15
CA SER A 127 -9.13 6.42 15.10
C SER A 127 -7.86 6.00 15.86
N SER A 128 -8.00 5.17 16.89
CA SER A 128 -6.86 4.59 17.62
C SER A 128 -5.97 3.71 16.74
N LEU A 129 -6.54 3.01 15.74
CA LEU A 129 -5.75 2.24 14.78
C LEU A 129 -4.97 3.13 13.83
N LEU A 130 -5.54 4.25 13.39
CA LEU A 130 -4.82 5.19 12.55
C LEU A 130 -3.61 5.77 13.28
N GLN A 131 -3.77 6.19 14.54
CA GLN A 131 -2.65 6.65 15.35
C GLN A 131 -1.56 5.59 15.49
N SER A 132 -1.93 4.33 15.78
CA SER A 132 -0.97 3.24 15.87
C SER A 132 -0.23 2.99 14.55
N GLN A 133 -0.88 3.21 13.41
CA GLN A 133 -0.23 3.11 12.11
C GLN A 133 0.80 4.22 11.88
N PHE A 134 0.52 5.46 12.26
CA PHE A 134 1.50 6.55 12.21
C PHE A 134 2.71 6.27 13.10
N GLU A 135 2.48 5.75 14.31
CA GLU A 135 3.57 5.36 15.23
C GLU A 135 4.41 4.20 14.68
N ALA A 136 3.79 3.26 13.99
CA ALA A 136 4.46 2.11 13.38
C ALA A 136 5.13 2.44 12.03
N TRP A 137 4.80 3.56 11.41
CA TRP A 137 5.27 3.91 10.07
C TRP A 137 6.77 4.21 10.04
N HIS A 138 7.51 3.30 9.44
CA HIS A 138 8.93 3.45 9.13
C HIS A 138 9.09 3.28 7.62
N PRO A 139 9.13 4.39 6.86
CA PRO A 139 9.16 4.31 5.40
C PRO A 139 10.40 3.54 4.89
N PRO A 140 10.26 2.73 3.84
CA PRO A 140 11.41 2.10 3.19
C PRO A 140 12.47 3.12 2.80
N ALA A 141 13.75 2.76 2.93
CA ALA A 141 14.87 3.68 2.68
C ALA A 141 15.02 4.05 1.19
N SER A 142 14.58 3.18 0.28
CA SER A 142 14.69 3.38 -1.18
C SER A 142 13.33 3.68 -1.81
N GLY A 143 13.34 4.06 -3.08
CA GLY A 143 12.16 4.34 -3.86
C GLY A 143 11.72 5.80 -3.82
N LEU A 144 10.55 6.07 -4.38
CA LEU A 144 9.97 7.41 -4.45
C LEU A 144 9.16 7.72 -3.20
N THR A 145 9.33 8.92 -2.66
CA THR A 145 8.42 9.51 -1.66
C THR A 145 7.62 10.63 -2.32
N ILE A 146 6.30 10.58 -2.23
CA ILE A 146 5.42 11.57 -2.84
C ILE A 146 4.24 11.89 -1.92
N SER A 147 3.86 13.18 -1.84
CA SER A 147 2.70 13.58 -1.06
C SER A 147 1.41 13.10 -1.71
N SER A 148 0.58 12.42 -0.93
CA SER A 148 -0.76 11.99 -1.36
C SER A 148 -1.82 13.09 -1.26
N GLU A 149 -1.44 14.28 -0.81
CA GLU A 149 -2.32 15.46 -0.72
C GLU A 149 -2.36 16.25 -2.04
N GLN A 150 -1.70 15.75 -3.07
CA GLN A 150 -1.74 16.27 -4.44
C GLN A 150 -2.86 15.60 -5.25
N PRO A 151 -3.29 16.20 -6.38
CA PRO A 151 -4.22 15.53 -7.31
C PRO A 151 -3.69 14.18 -7.80
N VAL A 152 -4.58 13.21 -7.98
CA VAL A 152 -4.21 11.85 -8.42
C VAL A 152 -3.38 11.88 -9.71
N ALA A 153 -3.79 12.65 -10.70
CA ALA A 153 -3.06 12.77 -11.96
C ALA A 153 -1.61 13.23 -11.78
N TYR A 154 -1.38 14.20 -10.90
CA TYR A 154 -0.05 14.69 -10.56
C TYR A 154 0.82 13.59 -9.91
N ILE A 155 0.22 12.83 -8.98
CA ILE A 155 0.93 11.73 -8.32
C ILE A 155 1.31 10.65 -9.34
N ILE A 156 0.39 10.26 -10.21
CA ILE A 156 0.63 9.23 -11.24
C ILE A 156 1.72 9.67 -12.21
N ASP A 157 1.71 10.93 -12.67
CA ASP A 157 2.74 11.47 -13.56
C ASP A 157 4.12 11.49 -12.86
N GLY A 158 4.16 11.85 -11.58
CA GLY A 158 5.37 11.81 -10.77
C GLY A 158 5.95 10.40 -10.63
N ILE A 159 5.10 9.40 -10.39
CA ILE A 159 5.50 8.00 -10.31
C ILE A 159 5.99 7.50 -11.68
N ALA A 160 5.26 7.78 -12.75
CA ALA A 160 5.64 7.39 -14.11
C ALA A 160 7.01 7.99 -14.51
N GLY A 161 7.22 9.26 -14.19
CA GLY A 161 8.51 9.94 -14.41
C GLY A 161 9.65 9.30 -13.63
N PHE A 162 9.42 8.95 -12.36
CA PHE A 162 10.41 8.23 -11.53
C PHE A 162 10.76 6.86 -12.11
N LEU A 163 9.77 6.15 -12.67
CA LEU A 163 9.98 4.85 -13.31
C LEU A 163 10.63 4.95 -14.71
N GLY A 164 10.86 6.15 -15.22
CA GLY A 164 11.40 6.37 -16.55
C GLY A 164 10.41 6.04 -17.68
N ILE A 165 9.12 6.06 -17.39
CA ILE A 165 8.06 5.78 -18.35
C ILE A 165 7.60 7.12 -18.93
N THR A 166 8.12 7.47 -20.12
CA THR A 166 7.67 8.64 -20.86
C THR A 166 6.27 8.40 -21.45
N GLN A 167 5.47 9.46 -21.46
CA GLN A 167 4.22 9.46 -22.21
C GLN A 167 4.57 9.27 -23.69
N ASN A 168 4.17 8.17 -24.29
CA ASN A 168 4.05 8.13 -25.74
C ASN A 168 2.87 9.03 -26.10
N SER A 169 3.21 10.14 -26.73
CA SER A 169 2.27 11.13 -27.27
C SER A 169 1.36 10.50 -28.30
#